data_e0d1365a2f65f6ba2f9b06758cdaefe3
#
_entry.id   e0d1365a2f65f6ba2f9b06758cdaefe3
#
_cell.length_a   1.000
_cell.length_b   1.000
_cell.length_c   1.000
_cell.angle_alpha   90.00
_cell.angle_beta   90.00
_cell.angle_gamma   90.00
#
_symmetry.space_group_name_H-M   'P 1'
#
loop_
_entity.id
_entity.type
_entity.pdbx_description
1 polymer ?
#
loop_
_entity_poly.entity_id
_entity_poly.type
_entity_poly.pdbx_seq_one_letter_code
_entity_poly.pdbx_strand_id
1 'polypeptide(L)'
;MSDPSMARAFEEYVKLIDLDRNKRWVDVSPVVQAFDDFMIVTLQGLGKLDARLLVEDANFIATGKSSNPFGDISDHITQSYLWVLGAYEIIRALDQRAREDETFYPEHKDKFQRLKHSFARIRIPLAKFEAAGRHKDTDSHIAYPGFNRKTGVSWQVAENTWVDRRVLSDEMLELLEQLKEA
;
A
#
# COMPACT_ATOMS: atom_id res chain seq x y z
N MET A 1 -26.47 27.79 -5.31
CA MET A 1 -27.21 26.78 -4.53
C MET A 1 -26.64 25.43 -4.96
N SER A 2 -25.98 24.72 -4.05
CA SER A 2 -25.48 23.33 -4.35
C SER A 2 -26.67 22.38 -4.46
N ASP A 3 -26.64 21.53 -5.49
CA ASP A 3 -27.64 20.49 -5.70
C ASP A 3 -27.67 19.55 -4.48
N PRO A 4 -28.84 19.35 -3.82
CA PRO A 4 -28.96 18.43 -2.68
C PRO A 4 -28.51 16.98 -2.98
N SER A 5 -28.60 16.55 -4.24
CA SER A 5 -28.14 15.24 -4.69
C SER A 5 -26.60 15.10 -4.61
N MET A 6 -25.87 16.15 -4.97
CA MET A 6 -24.41 16.21 -4.88
C MET A 6 -23.92 16.22 -3.43
N ALA A 7 -24.60 16.95 -2.55
CA ALA A 7 -24.25 16.98 -1.13
C ALA A 7 -24.38 15.57 -0.51
N ARG A 8 -25.48 14.88 -0.79
CA ARG A 8 -25.71 13.50 -0.32
C ARG A 8 -24.68 12.51 -0.91
N ALA A 9 -24.37 12.62 -2.19
CA ALA A 9 -23.36 11.77 -2.84
C ALA A 9 -21.98 11.99 -2.22
N PHE A 10 -21.64 13.23 -1.88
CA PHE A 10 -20.39 13.54 -1.19
C PHE A 10 -20.35 12.97 0.24
N GLU A 11 -21.44 13.07 1.00
CA GLU A 11 -21.54 12.48 2.34
C GLU A 11 -21.35 10.95 2.31
N GLU A 12 -21.92 10.27 1.33
CA GLU A 12 -21.71 8.82 1.17
C GLU A 12 -20.28 8.50 0.75
N TYR A 13 -19.67 9.29 -0.14
CA TYR A 13 -18.27 9.10 -0.56
C TYR A 13 -17.30 9.26 0.62
N VAL A 14 -17.50 10.26 1.48
CA VAL A 14 -16.64 10.52 2.66
C VAL A 14 -16.64 9.33 3.63
N LYS A 15 -17.72 8.58 3.73
CA LYS A 15 -17.79 7.38 4.57
C LYS A 15 -16.94 6.21 4.05
N LEU A 16 -16.56 6.23 2.77
CA LEU A 16 -15.83 5.16 2.10
C LEU A 16 -14.31 5.42 2.00
N ILE A 17 -13.81 6.51 2.55
CA ILE A 17 -12.41 6.91 2.44
C ILE A 17 -11.93 7.63 3.69
N ASP A 18 -10.74 7.29 4.16
CA ASP A 18 -10.01 8.07 5.16
C ASP A 18 -9.40 9.31 4.49
N LEU A 19 -10.05 10.47 4.67
CA LEU A 19 -9.65 11.72 4.04
C LEU A 19 -8.28 12.22 4.53
N ASP A 20 -7.98 12.05 5.80
CA ASP A 20 -6.69 12.47 6.38
C ASP A 20 -5.56 11.61 5.82
N ARG A 21 -5.78 10.29 5.73
CA ARG A 21 -4.84 9.38 5.09
C ARG A 21 -4.62 9.73 3.62
N ASN A 22 -5.71 9.98 2.88
CA ASN A 22 -5.62 10.37 1.47
C ASN A 22 -4.86 11.70 1.31
N LYS A 23 -5.11 12.67 2.19
CA LYS A 23 -4.39 13.95 2.17
C LYS A 23 -2.89 13.76 2.37
N ARG A 24 -2.46 12.93 3.32
CA ARG A 24 -1.03 12.63 3.55
C ARG A 24 -0.37 12.08 2.28
N TRP A 25 -1.03 11.13 1.58
CA TRP A 25 -0.52 10.60 0.30
C TRP A 25 -0.41 11.66 -0.80
N VAL A 26 -1.38 12.56 -0.89
CA VAL A 26 -1.32 13.69 -1.84
C VAL A 26 -0.17 14.61 -1.49
N ASP A 27 0.00 14.94 -0.21
CA ASP A 27 1.03 15.86 0.28
C ASP A 27 2.46 15.34 0.03
N VAL A 28 2.68 14.03 0.01
CA VAL A 28 4.01 13.42 -0.26
C VAL A 28 4.24 13.11 -1.73
N SER A 29 3.20 13.14 -2.56
CA SER A 29 3.30 12.71 -3.96
C SER A 29 4.33 13.47 -4.81
N PRO A 30 4.67 14.76 -4.55
CA PRO A 30 5.72 15.45 -5.30
C PRO A 30 7.12 14.85 -5.17
N VAL A 31 7.38 14.03 -4.12
CA VAL A 31 8.68 13.35 -3.94
C VAL A 31 9.06 12.49 -5.15
N VAL A 32 8.07 11.89 -5.83
CA VAL A 32 8.32 11.05 -7.01
C VAL A 32 8.43 11.84 -8.32
N GLN A 33 8.22 13.16 -8.32
CA GLN A 33 8.35 14.02 -9.50
C GLN A 33 9.76 13.98 -10.10
N ALA A 34 10.80 13.71 -9.27
CA ALA A 34 12.17 13.54 -9.73
C ALA A 34 12.36 12.42 -10.77
N PHE A 35 11.40 11.51 -10.91
CA PHE A 35 11.40 10.44 -11.93
C PHE A 35 10.60 10.85 -13.16
N ASP A 36 9.34 11.22 -12.96
CA ASP A 36 8.39 11.58 -14.00
C ASP A 36 7.13 12.19 -13.36
N ASP A 37 6.57 13.22 -13.98
CA ASP A 37 5.34 13.88 -13.51
C ASP A 37 4.14 12.91 -13.44
N PHE A 38 4.09 11.89 -14.31
CA PHE A 38 3.04 10.86 -14.29
C PHE A 38 3.12 9.93 -13.07
N MET A 39 4.28 9.81 -12.42
CA MET A 39 4.38 9.04 -11.18
C MET A 39 3.63 9.70 -10.02
N ILE A 40 3.46 11.01 -10.03
CA ILE A 40 2.62 11.74 -9.04
C ILE A 40 1.19 11.20 -9.10
N VAL A 41 0.62 11.10 -10.30
CA VAL A 41 -0.76 10.58 -10.49
C VAL A 41 -0.88 9.14 -10.00
N THR A 42 0.13 8.31 -10.31
CA THR A 42 0.18 6.92 -9.86
C THR A 42 0.23 6.83 -8.33
N LEU A 43 1.10 7.61 -7.70
CA LEU A 43 1.23 7.60 -6.23
C LEU A 43 -0.04 8.11 -5.54
N GLN A 44 -0.67 9.17 -6.07
CA GLN A 44 -1.95 9.67 -5.56
C GLN A 44 -3.07 8.64 -5.73
N GLY A 45 -3.10 7.91 -6.84
CA GLY A 45 -4.05 6.82 -7.08
C GLY A 45 -3.87 5.68 -6.08
N LEU A 46 -2.63 5.26 -5.81
CA LEU A 46 -2.32 4.26 -4.79
C LEU A 46 -2.68 4.76 -3.38
N GLY A 47 -2.41 6.02 -3.08
CA GLY A 47 -2.76 6.64 -1.80
C GLY A 47 -4.27 6.70 -1.57
N LYS A 48 -5.04 7.06 -2.61
CA LYS A 48 -6.50 7.03 -2.56
C LYS A 48 -7.05 5.62 -2.35
N LEU A 49 -6.46 4.62 -3.02
CA LEU A 49 -6.82 3.22 -2.82
C LEU A 49 -6.49 2.77 -1.39
N ASP A 50 -5.30 3.10 -0.86
CA ASP A 50 -4.92 2.80 0.52
C ASP A 50 -5.90 3.39 1.54
N ALA A 51 -6.27 4.65 1.39
CA ALA A 51 -7.23 5.34 2.25
C ALA A 51 -8.62 4.68 2.25
N ARG A 52 -9.04 4.09 1.12
CA ARG A 52 -10.28 3.30 1.02
C ARG A 52 -10.13 1.94 1.67
N LEU A 53 -8.99 1.26 1.44
CA LEU A 53 -8.71 -0.05 2.03
C LEU A 53 -8.65 0.01 3.55
N LEU A 54 -8.19 1.13 4.15
CA LEU A 54 -8.22 1.31 5.61
C LEU A 54 -9.64 1.35 6.18
N VAL A 55 -10.55 2.07 5.53
CA VAL A 55 -11.96 2.13 5.94
C VAL A 55 -12.59 0.75 5.79
N GLU A 56 -12.28 0.03 4.73
CA GLU A 56 -12.81 -1.30 4.48
C GLU A 56 -12.26 -2.33 5.49
N ASP A 57 -10.96 -2.28 5.82
CA ASP A 57 -10.36 -3.07 6.91
C ASP A 57 -11.11 -2.83 8.23
N ALA A 58 -11.34 -1.56 8.60
CA ALA A 58 -12.05 -1.21 9.82
C ALA A 58 -13.50 -1.72 9.82
N ASN A 59 -14.18 -1.64 8.69
CA ASN A 59 -15.54 -2.12 8.54
C ASN A 59 -15.64 -3.66 8.68
N PHE A 60 -14.75 -4.41 8.01
CA PHE A 60 -14.66 -5.87 8.18
C PHE A 60 -14.33 -6.28 9.62
N ILE A 61 -13.40 -5.56 10.28
CA ILE A 61 -13.06 -5.81 11.69
C ILE A 61 -14.28 -5.62 12.59
N ALA A 62 -15.05 -4.56 12.35
CA ALA A 62 -16.19 -4.21 13.20
C ALA A 62 -17.44 -5.06 12.93
N THR A 63 -17.72 -5.40 11.67
CA THR A 63 -19.02 -5.93 11.24
C THR A 63 -18.94 -7.32 10.59
N GLY A 64 -17.76 -7.73 10.12
CA GLY A 64 -17.56 -8.93 9.31
C GLY A 64 -18.08 -8.80 7.86
N LYS A 65 -18.41 -7.59 7.41
CA LYS A 65 -19.00 -7.33 6.08
C LYS A 65 -18.29 -6.19 5.37
N SER A 66 -18.40 -6.16 4.03
CA SER A 66 -17.98 -5.03 3.21
C SER A 66 -18.81 -3.78 3.48
N SER A 67 -18.19 -2.61 3.36
CA SER A 67 -18.89 -1.32 3.31
C SER A 67 -19.66 -1.15 1.99
N ASN A 68 -19.22 -1.83 0.92
CA ASN A 68 -19.92 -1.91 -0.35
C ASN A 68 -20.97 -3.03 -0.29
N PRO A 69 -22.28 -2.74 -0.52
CA PRO A 69 -23.34 -3.76 -0.49
C PRO A 69 -23.16 -4.91 -1.48
N PHE A 70 -22.39 -4.71 -2.54
CA PHE A 70 -22.09 -5.70 -3.58
C PHE A 70 -20.68 -6.29 -3.49
N GLY A 71 -19.88 -5.83 -2.53
CA GLY A 71 -18.52 -6.31 -2.32
C GLY A 71 -18.43 -7.40 -1.27
N ASP A 72 -17.37 -8.17 -1.34
CA ASP A 72 -17.06 -9.21 -0.35
C ASP A 72 -15.58 -9.17 0.07
N ILE A 73 -15.18 -10.11 0.90
CA ILE A 73 -13.80 -10.23 1.37
C ILE A 73 -12.82 -10.54 0.24
N SER A 74 -13.25 -11.23 -0.83
CA SER A 74 -12.41 -11.55 -1.99
C SER A 74 -12.06 -10.29 -2.77
N ASP A 75 -13.03 -9.38 -2.94
CA ASP A 75 -12.81 -8.07 -3.58
C ASP A 75 -11.79 -7.25 -2.78
N HIS A 76 -11.93 -7.24 -1.46
CA HIS A 76 -11.05 -6.50 -0.58
C HIS A 76 -9.62 -7.06 -0.59
N ILE A 77 -9.46 -8.39 -0.55
CA ILE A 77 -8.16 -9.07 -0.70
C ILE A 77 -7.55 -8.75 -2.07
N THR A 78 -8.34 -8.81 -3.15
CA THR A 78 -7.87 -8.52 -4.51
C THR A 78 -7.40 -7.07 -4.65
N GLN A 79 -8.14 -6.10 -4.14
CA GLN A 79 -7.72 -4.69 -4.15
C GLN A 79 -6.46 -4.47 -3.32
N SER A 80 -6.35 -5.12 -2.16
CA SER A 80 -5.15 -5.10 -1.32
C SER A 80 -3.93 -5.71 -2.04
N TYR A 81 -4.12 -6.80 -2.77
CA TYR A 81 -3.10 -7.40 -3.62
C TYR A 81 -2.63 -6.44 -4.73
N LEU A 82 -3.55 -5.81 -5.46
CA LEU A 82 -3.21 -4.85 -6.52
C LEU A 82 -2.47 -3.63 -5.95
N TRP A 83 -2.87 -3.17 -4.77
CA TRP A 83 -2.15 -2.11 -4.07
C TRP A 83 -0.69 -2.48 -3.78
N VAL A 84 -0.45 -3.68 -3.23
CA VAL A 84 0.92 -4.18 -2.95
C VAL A 84 1.76 -4.23 -4.21
N LEU A 85 1.20 -4.68 -5.34
CA LEU A 85 1.92 -4.72 -6.61
C LEU A 85 2.32 -3.32 -7.08
N GLY A 86 1.38 -2.37 -7.06
CA GLY A 86 1.64 -0.99 -7.50
C GLY A 86 2.64 -0.27 -6.59
N ALA A 87 2.46 -0.38 -5.26
CA ALA A 87 3.35 0.23 -4.28
C ALA A 87 4.79 -0.32 -4.36
N TYR A 88 4.93 -1.63 -4.57
CA TYR A 88 6.25 -2.25 -4.78
C TYR A 88 7.00 -1.60 -5.95
N GLU A 89 6.35 -1.32 -7.08
CA GLU A 89 7.03 -0.75 -8.24
C GLU A 89 7.53 0.68 -7.97
N ILE A 90 6.81 1.47 -7.19
CA ILE A 90 7.27 2.79 -6.74
C ILE A 90 8.52 2.65 -5.86
N ILE A 91 8.48 1.81 -4.82
CA ILE A 91 9.62 1.61 -3.91
C ILE A 91 10.81 1.01 -4.65
N ARG A 92 10.59 0.10 -5.61
CA ARG A 92 11.64 -0.46 -6.45
C ARG A 92 12.33 0.61 -7.29
N ALA A 93 11.57 1.55 -7.86
CA ALA A 93 12.12 2.67 -8.64
C ALA A 93 12.96 3.61 -7.76
N LEU A 94 12.48 3.95 -6.54
CA LEU A 94 13.22 4.74 -5.56
C LEU A 94 14.54 4.06 -5.17
N ASP A 95 14.51 2.76 -4.83
CA ASP A 95 15.71 1.98 -4.49
C ASP A 95 16.69 1.91 -5.67
N GLN A 96 16.20 1.74 -6.89
CA GLN A 96 17.04 1.73 -8.08
C GLN A 96 17.73 3.08 -8.29
N ARG A 97 16.97 4.18 -8.23
CA ARG A 97 17.53 5.53 -8.39
C ARG A 97 18.59 5.83 -7.33
N ALA A 98 18.33 5.48 -6.06
CA ALA A 98 19.30 5.69 -4.99
C ALA A 98 20.59 4.86 -5.13
N ARG A 99 20.57 3.77 -5.91
CA ARG A 99 21.78 3.00 -6.25
C ARG A 99 22.53 3.57 -7.44
N GLU A 100 21.84 4.18 -8.40
CA GLU A 100 22.39 4.74 -9.63
C GLU A 100 22.89 6.19 -9.44
N ASP A 101 22.34 6.91 -8.46
CA ASP A 101 22.66 8.32 -8.17
C ASP A 101 22.96 8.46 -6.68
N GLU A 102 24.25 8.63 -6.36
CA GLU A 102 24.72 8.77 -4.97
C GLU A 102 24.21 10.05 -4.28
N THR A 103 23.74 11.02 -5.05
CA THR A 103 23.19 12.28 -4.52
C THR A 103 21.70 12.19 -4.20
N PHE A 104 21.02 11.12 -4.67
CA PHE A 104 19.62 10.94 -4.48
C PHE A 104 19.31 10.37 -3.08
N TYR A 105 18.91 11.24 -2.16
CA TYR A 105 18.56 10.89 -0.77
C TYR A 105 19.56 9.91 -0.11
N PRO A 106 20.86 10.24 -0.02
CA PRO A 106 21.91 9.31 0.39
C PRO A 106 21.66 8.69 1.77
N GLU A 107 21.08 9.47 2.70
CA GLU A 107 20.76 9.02 4.07
C GLU A 107 19.57 8.03 4.13
N HIS A 108 18.80 7.92 3.04
CA HIS A 108 17.62 7.06 2.97
C HIS A 108 17.84 5.78 2.15
N LYS A 109 19.01 5.58 1.56
CA LYS A 109 19.35 4.44 0.70
C LYS A 109 19.02 3.08 1.35
N ASP A 110 19.42 2.91 2.61
CA ASP A 110 19.14 1.67 3.35
C ASP A 110 17.65 1.49 3.65
N LYS A 111 16.90 2.59 3.84
CA LYS A 111 15.46 2.54 4.07
C LYS A 111 14.73 2.09 2.81
N PHE A 112 15.09 2.62 1.63
CA PHE A 112 14.54 2.16 0.34
C PHE A 112 14.77 0.66 0.15
N GLN A 113 16.00 0.20 0.39
CA GLN A 113 16.36 -1.19 0.23
C GLN A 113 15.59 -2.10 1.19
N ARG A 114 15.50 -1.74 2.48
CA ARG A 114 14.73 -2.51 3.47
C ARG A 114 13.26 -2.60 3.09
N LEU A 115 12.62 -1.46 2.80
CA LEU A 115 11.21 -1.42 2.45
C LEU A 115 10.91 -2.20 1.17
N LYS A 116 11.74 -2.06 0.13
CA LYS A 116 11.64 -2.89 -1.08
C LYS A 116 11.68 -4.39 -0.75
N HIS A 117 12.54 -4.82 0.16
CA HIS A 117 12.62 -6.23 0.55
C HIS A 117 11.37 -6.69 1.32
N SER A 118 10.82 -5.84 2.20
CA SER A 118 9.56 -6.11 2.89
C SER A 118 8.41 -6.32 1.88
N PHE A 119 8.27 -5.42 0.91
CA PHE A 119 7.31 -5.57 -0.18
C PHE A 119 7.58 -6.81 -1.05
N ALA A 120 8.84 -7.07 -1.42
CA ALA A 120 9.22 -8.20 -2.27
C ALA A 120 8.84 -9.54 -1.62
N ARG A 121 8.85 -9.64 -0.30
CA ARG A 121 8.51 -10.85 0.44
C ARG A 121 7.07 -11.30 0.22
N ILE A 122 6.15 -10.34 -0.06
CA ILE A 122 4.77 -10.65 -0.46
C ILE A 122 4.61 -10.67 -1.98
N ARG A 123 5.14 -9.63 -2.64
CA ARG A 123 4.91 -9.44 -4.08
C ARG A 123 5.40 -10.63 -4.91
N ILE A 124 6.53 -11.23 -4.55
CA ILE A 124 7.10 -12.33 -5.34
C ILE A 124 6.22 -13.58 -5.27
N PRO A 125 5.84 -14.11 -4.11
CA PRO A 125 4.93 -15.26 -4.07
C PRO A 125 3.53 -14.96 -4.62
N LEU A 126 3.03 -13.73 -4.51
CA LEU A 126 1.74 -13.35 -5.10
C LEU A 126 1.75 -13.27 -6.63
N ALA A 127 2.85 -12.80 -7.22
CA ALA A 127 2.91 -12.54 -8.67
C ALA A 127 3.63 -13.63 -9.47
N LYS A 128 4.53 -14.39 -8.84
CA LYS A 128 5.39 -15.36 -9.52
C LYS A 128 5.28 -16.80 -9.00
N PHE A 129 4.55 -17.01 -7.89
CA PHE A 129 4.45 -18.32 -7.23
C PHE A 129 5.82 -18.87 -6.84
N GLU A 130 6.69 -18.00 -6.34
CA GLU A 130 8.03 -18.31 -5.87
C GLU A 130 8.28 -17.63 -4.52
N ALA A 131 9.05 -18.22 -3.62
CA ALA A 131 9.53 -17.51 -2.44
C ALA A 131 10.49 -16.37 -2.83
N ALA A 132 10.45 -15.25 -2.10
CA ALA A 132 11.39 -14.16 -2.32
C ALA A 132 12.83 -14.62 -2.11
N GLY A 133 13.77 -14.18 -2.99
CA GLY A 133 15.13 -14.75 -3.07
C GLY A 133 15.90 -14.83 -1.75
N ARG A 134 15.71 -13.85 -0.83
CA ARG A 134 16.31 -13.86 0.52
C ARG A 134 15.64 -14.84 1.49
N HIS A 135 14.47 -15.36 1.14
CA HIS A 135 13.62 -16.19 1.98
C HIS A 135 13.30 -17.54 1.33
N LYS A 136 14.09 -17.97 0.32
CA LYS A 136 13.85 -19.22 -0.42
C LYS A 136 13.79 -20.44 0.47
N ASP A 137 14.59 -20.45 1.53
CA ASP A 137 14.72 -21.61 2.42
C ASP A 137 13.70 -21.61 3.57
N THR A 138 12.98 -20.50 3.76
CA THR A 138 12.07 -20.33 4.92
C THR A 138 10.64 -20.06 4.53
N ASP A 139 10.41 -19.43 3.38
CA ASP A 139 9.09 -18.97 2.98
C ASP A 139 8.44 -19.91 1.95
N SER A 140 7.13 -19.93 1.95
CA SER A 140 6.32 -20.64 0.97
C SER A 140 6.42 -19.99 -0.41
N HIS A 141 6.26 -20.79 -1.46
CA HIS A 141 6.17 -20.29 -2.83
C HIS A 141 4.86 -19.55 -3.14
N ILE A 142 3.87 -19.64 -2.24
CA ILE A 142 2.58 -18.96 -2.29
C ILE A 142 2.42 -18.15 -1.01
N ALA A 143 1.96 -16.90 -1.10
CA ALA A 143 1.51 -16.11 0.03
C ALA A 143 0.00 -16.36 0.22
N TYR A 144 -0.37 -17.01 1.31
CA TYR A 144 -1.76 -17.36 1.60
C TYR A 144 -2.50 -16.16 2.18
N PRO A 145 -3.60 -15.72 1.55
CA PRO A 145 -4.37 -14.58 2.06
C PRO A 145 -5.04 -14.90 3.39
N GLY A 146 -5.09 -13.92 4.26
CA GLY A 146 -5.75 -13.98 5.54
C GLY A 146 -6.21 -12.60 5.99
N PHE A 147 -6.82 -12.54 7.16
CA PHE A 147 -7.35 -11.32 7.73
C PHE A 147 -6.95 -11.21 9.21
N ASN A 148 -6.17 -10.18 9.52
CA ASN A 148 -5.76 -9.84 10.87
C ASN A 148 -6.83 -8.92 11.50
N ARG A 149 -7.31 -9.27 12.69
CA ARG A 149 -8.35 -8.49 13.40
C ARG A 149 -7.88 -7.11 13.89
N LYS A 150 -6.60 -6.77 13.74
CA LYS A 150 -6.07 -5.46 14.11
C LYS A 150 -5.69 -4.60 12.91
N THR A 151 -5.22 -5.24 11.83
CA THR A 151 -4.57 -4.56 10.71
C THR A 151 -5.28 -4.78 9.37
N GLY A 152 -6.28 -5.68 9.30
CA GLY A 152 -6.99 -5.99 8.07
C GLY A 152 -6.31 -7.07 7.24
N VAL A 153 -6.25 -6.90 5.91
CA VAL A 153 -5.70 -7.92 5.01
C VAL A 153 -4.22 -8.17 5.26
N SER A 154 -3.88 -9.45 5.38
CA SER A 154 -2.52 -9.95 5.59
C SER A 154 -2.25 -11.21 4.77
N TRP A 155 -0.99 -11.58 4.60
CA TRP A 155 -0.59 -12.80 3.91
C TRP A 155 0.39 -13.61 4.75
N GLN A 156 0.11 -14.89 4.89
CA GLN A 156 1.05 -15.84 5.46
C GLN A 156 2.10 -16.22 4.42
N VAL A 157 3.34 -15.90 4.69
CA VAL A 157 4.49 -16.19 3.82
C VAL A 157 5.33 -17.37 4.32
N ALA A 158 5.26 -17.70 5.62
CA ALA A 158 5.86 -18.89 6.24
C ALA A 158 4.96 -19.36 7.40
N GLU A 159 5.26 -20.53 7.98
CA GLU A 159 4.43 -21.21 8.99
C GLU A 159 3.91 -20.26 10.10
N ASN A 160 4.79 -19.37 10.60
CA ASN A 160 4.44 -18.41 11.68
C ASN A 160 4.74 -16.95 11.28
N THR A 161 4.80 -16.65 9.97
CA THR A 161 5.15 -15.32 9.49
C THR A 161 4.04 -14.77 8.62
N TRP A 162 3.49 -13.65 9.10
CA TRP A 162 2.47 -12.88 8.41
C TRP A 162 3.01 -11.51 8.02
N VAL A 163 2.61 -11.01 6.88
CA VAL A 163 2.92 -9.66 6.42
C VAL A 163 1.62 -8.93 6.14
N ASP A 164 1.42 -7.84 6.84
CA ASP A 164 0.19 -7.06 6.80
C ASP A 164 0.31 -5.94 5.75
N ARG A 165 -0.70 -5.80 4.88
CA ARG A 165 -0.77 -4.69 3.91
C ARG A 165 -0.63 -3.33 4.59
N ARG A 166 -1.34 -3.13 5.71
CA ARG A 166 -1.36 -1.87 6.44
C ARG A 166 0.02 -1.48 6.96
N VAL A 167 0.78 -2.42 7.50
CA VAL A 167 2.15 -2.16 7.98
C VAL A 167 3.04 -1.68 6.83
N LEU A 168 2.99 -2.33 5.68
CA LEU A 168 3.74 -1.89 4.49
C LEU A 168 3.31 -0.49 4.02
N SER A 169 2.02 -0.19 4.08
CA SER A 169 1.49 1.11 3.71
C SER A 169 1.93 2.21 4.67
N ASP A 170 1.94 1.93 5.97
CA ASP A 170 2.39 2.88 6.99
C ASP A 170 3.89 3.16 6.82
N GLU A 171 4.73 2.13 6.70
CA GLU A 171 6.17 2.27 6.47
C GLU A 171 6.49 3.05 5.18
N MET A 172 5.73 2.81 4.11
CA MET A 172 5.92 3.53 2.85
C MET A 172 5.56 5.01 2.98
N LEU A 173 4.42 5.31 3.59
CA LEU A 173 3.97 6.69 3.76
C LEU A 173 4.92 7.48 4.66
N GLU A 174 5.35 6.89 5.79
CA GLU A 174 6.32 7.49 6.70
C GLU A 174 7.67 7.77 6.00
N LEU A 175 8.14 6.84 5.17
CA LEU A 175 9.36 7.07 4.38
C LEU A 175 9.19 8.25 3.41
N LEU A 176 8.08 8.33 2.69
CA LEU A 176 7.83 9.43 1.74
C LEU A 176 7.66 10.79 2.46
N GLU A 177 7.09 10.81 3.66
CA GLU A 177 7.02 12.00 4.50
C GLU A 177 8.44 12.48 4.89
N GLN A 178 9.32 11.58 5.30
CA GLN A 178 10.72 11.91 5.60
C GLN A 178 11.47 12.46 4.38
N LEU A 179 11.20 11.93 3.18
CA LEU A 179 11.83 12.44 1.95
C LEU A 179 11.35 13.83 1.57
N LYS A 180 10.10 14.17 1.90
CA LYS A 180 9.55 15.50 1.66
C LYS A 180 10.19 16.57 2.55
N GLU A 181 10.64 16.19 3.74
CA GLU A 181 11.26 17.08 4.73
C GLU A 181 12.76 17.24 4.50
N ALA A 182 13.40 16.39 3.69
CA ALA A 182 14.83 16.36 3.40
C ALA A 182 15.20 17.31 2.25
#